data_fe7760366b5e459f899ed63c48c24c83
#
_entry.id   fe7760366b5e459f899ed63c48c24c83
#
_cell.length_a   1.000
_cell.length_b   1.000
_cell.length_c   1.000
_cell.angle_alpha   90.00
_cell.angle_beta   90.00
_cell.angle_gamma   90.00
#
_symmetry.space_group_name_H-M   'P 1'
#
loop_
_entity.id
_entity.type
_entity.pdbx_description
1 polymer ?
#
loop_
_entity_poly.entity_id
_entity_poly.type
_entity_poly.pdbx_seq_one_letter_code
_entity_poly.pdbx_strand_id
1 'polypeptide(L)'
;MDFRYFVPVEIYGGEDCVRKNAAVFARCGSRALIVTGKSSAKNGALADVAAVLEANGQEYAVFDSVPPNPTVQSVEEGAALARRFGAGFIVAVGGGSPMDAAKAIAVLARQQAPEGIFAHKIGADVLPMLHIPTTAGTGSEVTPYAIITNDEKQTKTSISAPSLFPKAAFLDGKYMKDLPQSVTVNTALDAVSHAVEGMLSVRAGALSDALARES
;
A
#
# COMPACT_ATOMS: atom_id res chain seq x y z
N MET A 1 -8.65 31.59 3.22
CA MET A 1 -7.65 30.78 2.50
C MET A 1 -8.41 29.60 1.91
N ASP A 2 -8.42 29.48 0.59
CA ASP A 2 -9.13 28.40 -0.09
C ASP A 2 -8.22 27.16 -0.13
N PHE A 3 -8.72 26.01 0.34
CA PHE A 3 -8.01 24.73 0.27
C PHE A 3 -8.96 23.58 -0.02
N ARG A 4 -8.43 22.50 -0.57
CA ARG A 4 -9.13 21.23 -0.74
C ARG A 4 -8.33 20.14 -0.05
N TYR A 5 -8.98 19.43 0.88
CA TYR A 5 -8.47 18.22 1.50
C TYR A 5 -9.25 17.01 0.98
N PHE A 6 -8.54 15.96 0.54
CA PHE A 6 -9.19 14.79 -0.04
C PHE A 6 -8.36 13.54 0.21
N VAL A 7 -8.83 12.67 1.10
CA VAL A 7 -8.26 11.34 1.37
C VAL A 7 -9.42 10.34 1.34
N PRO A 8 -9.70 9.72 0.18
CA PRO A 8 -10.86 8.84 -0.02
C PRO A 8 -10.60 7.41 0.47
N VAL A 9 -9.96 7.25 1.63
CA VAL A 9 -9.58 5.96 2.20
C VAL A 9 -10.36 5.74 3.49
N GLU A 10 -11.06 4.61 3.61
CA GLU A 10 -11.65 4.20 4.88
C GLU A 10 -10.53 3.73 5.82
N ILE A 11 -10.40 4.31 7.01
CA ILE A 11 -9.35 3.95 7.98
C ILE A 11 -9.96 3.20 9.14
N TYR A 12 -9.48 1.98 9.37
CA TYR A 12 -9.84 1.12 10.49
C TYR A 12 -8.63 1.00 11.41
N GLY A 13 -8.70 1.61 12.59
CA GLY A 13 -7.60 1.63 13.57
C GLY A 13 -7.94 0.83 14.83
N GLY A 14 -6.91 0.23 15.44
CA GLY A 14 -6.99 -0.46 16.71
C GLY A 14 -6.69 -1.95 16.64
N GLU A 15 -6.65 -2.56 17.83
CA GLU A 15 -6.29 -3.97 17.98
C GLU A 15 -7.29 -4.90 17.25
N ASP A 16 -6.76 -5.85 16.49
CA ASP A 16 -7.50 -6.82 15.68
C ASP A 16 -8.43 -6.18 14.63
N CYS A 17 -8.13 -4.95 14.17
CA CYS A 17 -8.98 -4.24 13.22
C CYS A 17 -9.17 -4.99 11.90
N VAL A 18 -8.20 -5.79 11.44
CA VAL A 18 -8.33 -6.67 10.26
C VAL A 18 -9.45 -7.69 10.45
N ARG A 19 -9.41 -8.44 11.56
CA ARG A 19 -10.41 -9.49 11.87
C ARG A 19 -11.79 -8.90 12.19
N LYS A 20 -11.83 -7.80 12.93
CA LYS A 20 -13.08 -7.12 13.32
C LYS A 20 -13.85 -6.56 12.12
N ASN A 21 -13.15 -6.28 11.02
CA ASN A 21 -13.73 -5.67 9.83
C ASN A 21 -13.67 -6.59 8.59
N ALA A 22 -13.82 -7.92 8.79
CA ALA A 22 -13.80 -8.92 7.74
C ALA A 22 -14.78 -8.64 6.58
N ALA A 23 -15.92 -8.02 6.85
CA ALA A 23 -16.92 -7.65 5.86
C ALA A 23 -16.40 -6.65 4.80
N VAL A 24 -15.35 -5.87 5.11
CA VAL A 24 -14.73 -4.95 4.15
C VAL A 24 -14.05 -5.74 3.03
N PHE A 25 -13.39 -6.85 3.37
CA PHE A 25 -12.75 -7.75 2.40
C PHE A 25 -13.81 -8.41 1.50
N ALA A 26 -14.92 -8.87 2.07
CA ALA A 26 -16.00 -9.51 1.31
C ALA A 26 -16.60 -8.61 0.23
N ARG A 27 -16.62 -7.28 0.46
CA ARG A 27 -17.14 -6.29 -0.51
C ARG A 27 -16.21 -6.08 -1.71
N CYS A 28 -14.92 -6.52 -1.64
CA CYS A 28 -13.93 -6.25 -2.68
C CYS A 28 -13.92 -7.29 -3.81
N GLY A 29 -14.51 -8.48 -3.59
CA GLY A 29 -14.56 -9.54 -4.59
C GLY A 29 -14.26 -10.92 -3.99
N SER A 30 -14.28 -11.96 -4.83
CA SER A 30 -14.09 -13.36 -4.40
C SER A 30 -12.65 -13.85 -4.46
N ARG A 31 -11.74 -13.13 -5.13
CA ARG A 31 -10.35 -13.53 -5.34
C ARG A 31 -9.39 -12.41 -5.01
N ALA A 32 -8.54 -12.61 -4.01
CA ALA A 32 -7.54 -11.66 -3.55
C ALA A 32 -6.13 -12.03 -4.00
N LEU A 33 -5.34 -11.05 -4.47
CA LEU A 33 -3.90 -11.19 -4.49
C LEU A 33 -3.32 -10.51 -3.24
N ILE A 34 -2.68 -11.27 -2.35
CA ILE A 34 -1.93 -10.72 -1.23
C ILE A 34 -0.54 -10.35 -1.73
N VAL A 35 -0.17 -9.07 -1.63
CA VAL A 35 1.14 -8.55 -2.03
C VAL A 35 1.93 -8.22 -0.77
N THR A 36 3.10 -8.86 -0.60
CA THR A 36 3.91 -8.75 0.61
C THR A 36 5.40 -8.94 0.34
N GLY A 37 6.23 -8.64 1.31
CA GLY A 37 7.64 -8.96 1.32
C GLY A 37 7.93 -10.13 2.28
N LYS A 38 9.12 -10.72 2.20
CA LYS A 38 9.53 -11.89 3.00
C LYS A 38 9.46 -11.68 4.51
N SER A 39 9.53 -10.45 5.00
CA SER A 39 9.50 -10.15 6.43
C SER A 39 8.08 -10.12 7.02
N SER A 40 7.07 -9.83 6.23
CA SER A 40 5.67 -9.65 6.71
C SER A 40 4.99 -10.97 7.12
N ALA A 41 5.55 -12.11 6.76
CA ALA A 41 5.05 -13.42 7.20
C ALA A 41 5.28 -13.67 8.71
N LYS A 42 6.19 -12.91 9.35
CA LYS A 42 6.64 -13.18 10.73
C LYS A 42 5.83 -12.43 11.80
N ASN A 43 5.12 -11.35 11.43
CA ASN A 43 4.44 -10.48 12.40
C ASN A 43 2.94 -10.80 12.58
N GLY A 44 2.44 -11.86 11.96
CA GLY A 44 1.05 -12.29 12.06
C GLY A 44 0.07 -11.61 11.10
N ALA A 45 0.45 -10.50 10.44
CA ALA A 45 -0.47 -9.77 9.55
C ALA A 45 -0.95 -10.62 8.37
N LEU A 46 -0.04 -11.36 7.73
CA LEU A 46 -0.38 -12.27 6.63
C LEU A 46 -1.35 -13.37 7.10
N ALA A 47 -1.12 -13.94 8.29
CA ALA A 47 -1.97 -14.99 8.85
C ALA A 47 -3.39 -14.46 9.17
N ASP A 48 -3.49 -13.24 9.70
CA ASP A 48 -4.78 -12.61 9.99
C ASP A 48 -5.57 -12.33 8.70
N VAL A 49 -4.91 -11.84 7.65
CA VAL A 49 -5.53 -11.62 6.33
C VAL A 49 -6.01 -12.93 5.73
N ALA A 50 -5.17 -13.98 5.72
CA ALA A 50 -5.53 -15.29 5.21
C ALA A 50 -6.76 -15.85 5.94
N ALA A 51 -6.76 -15.80 7.27
CA ALA A 51 -7.88 -16.27 8.09
C ALA A 51 -9.20 -15.52 7.79
N VAL A 52 -9.12 -14.19 7.54
CA VAL A 52 -10.29 -13.39 7.16
C VAL A 52 -10.80 -13.79 5.78
N LEU A 53 -9.92 -13.97 4.80
CA LEU A 53 -10.31 -14.39 3.45
C LEU A 53 -10.94 -15.78 3.45
N GLU A 54 -10.34 -16.73 4.18
CA GLU A 54 -10.87 -18.09 4.34
C GLU A 54 -12.24 -18.08 5.02
N ALA A 55 -12.42 -17.33 6.09
CA ALA A 55 -13.68 -17.21 6.79
C ALA A 55 -14.79 -16.59 5.91
N ASN A 56 -14.43 -15.71 4.98
CA ASN A 56 -15.33 -15.13 3.99
C ASN A 56 -15.58 -16.04 2.78
N GLY A 57 -14.91 -17.21 2.67
CA GLY A 57 -14.97 -18.06 1.48
C GLY A 57 -14.29 -17.46 0.25
N GLN A 58 -13.34 -16.54 0.44
CA GLN A 58 -12.61 -15.90 -0.64
C GLN A 58 -11.34 -16.70 -0.96
N GLU A 59 -11.06 -16.90 -2.25
CA GLU A 59 -9.82 -17.49 -2.71
C GLU A 59 -8.69 -16.45 -2.67
N TYR A 60 -7.44 -16.88 -2.41
CA TYR A 60 -6.32 -15.97 -2.49
C TYR A 60 -5.06 -16.63 -3.06
N ALA A 61 -4.21 -15.81 -3.66
CA ALA A 61 -2.83 -16.13 -3.99
C ALA A 61 -1.90 -15.15 -3.28
N VAL A 62 -0.67 -15.58 -3.00
CA VAL A 62 0.33 -14.74 -2.32
C VAL A 62 1.47 -14.43 -3.27
N PHE A 63 1.79 -13.16 -3.41
CA PHE A 63 3.00 -12.65 -4.02
C PHE A 63 3.89 -12.08 -2.92
N ASP A 64 4.87 -12.85 -2.47
CA ASP A 64 5.75 -12.56 -1.32
C ASP A 64 7.16 -12.10 -1.71
N SER A 65 7.36 -11.86 -3.01
CA SER A 65 8.67 -11.59 -3.58
C SER A 65 8.95 -10.10 -3.79
N VAL A 66 8.20 -9.21 -3.13
CA VAL A 66 8.46 -7.77 -3.22
C VAL A 66 9.79 -7.45 -2.49
N PRO A 67 10.80 -6.94 -3.23
CA PRO A 67 12.05 -6.52 -2.62
C PRO A 67 11.90 -5.20 -1.85
N PRO A 68 12.82 -4.88 -0.93
CA PRO A 68 12.99 -3.50 -0.50
C PRO A 68 13.24 -2.61 -1.74
N ASN A 69 12.50 -1.51 -1.88
CA ASN A 69 12.46 -0.70 -3.11
C ASN A 69 12.01 -1.53 -4.33
N PRO A 70 10.71 -1.68 -4.53
CA PRO A 70 10.18 -2.54 -5.60
C PRO A 70 10.66 -2.07 -6.98
N THR A 71 11.00 -3.03 -7.84
CA THR A 71 11.49 -2.81 -9.19
C THR A 71 10.37 -2.96 -10.22
N VAL A 72 10.59 -2.45 -11.44
CA VAL A 72 9.65 -2.66 -12.56
C VAL A 72 9.42 -4.16 -12.77
N GLN A 73 10.49 -4.96 -12.82
CA GLN A 73 10.39 -6.40 -12.98
C GLN A 73 9.49 -7.02 -11.89
N SER A 74 9.70 -6.69 -10.63
CA SER A 74 8.92 -7.28 -9.53
C SER A 74 7.42 -6.94 -9.63
N VAL A 75 7.07 -5.74 -10.06
CA VAL A 75 5.65 -5.38 -10.23
C VAL A 75 5.01 -6.02 -11.46
N GLU A 76 5.78 -6.23 -12.53
CA GLU A 76 5.31 -6.98 -13.71
C GLU A 76 5.05 -8.45 -13.39
N GLU A 77 5.92 -9.10 -12.62
CA GLU A 77 5.73 -10.46 -12.12
C GLU A 77 4.47 -10.58 -11.25
N GLY A 78 4.28 -9.63 -10.32
CA GLY A 78 3.08 -9.56 -9.50
C GLY A 78 1.81 -9.35 -10.31
N ALA A 79 1.84 -8.47 -11.32
CA ALA A 79 0.72 -8.23 -12.22
C ALA A 79 0.40 -9.46 -13.10
N ALA A 80 1.42 -10.17 -13.56
CA ALA A 80 1.24 -11.43 -14.30
C ALA A 80 0.57 -12.50 -13.41
N LEU A 81 0.96 -12.59 -12.13
CA LEU A 81 0.30 -13.48 -11.17
C LEU A 81 -1.16 -13.04 -10.94
N ALA A 82 -1.43 -11.74 -10.74
CA ALA A 82 -2.78 -11.21 -10.57
C ALA A 82 -3.69 -11.60 -11.73
N ARG A 83 -3.23 -11.40 -12.96
CA ARG A 83 -3.99 -11.77 -14.17
C ARG A 83 -4.22 -13.27 -14.28
N ARG A 84 -3.17 -14.09 -14.09
CA ARG A 84 -3.25 -15.57 -14.19
C ARG A 84 -4.18 -16.14 -13.12
N PHE A 85 -4.15 -15.61 -11.92
CA PHE A 85 -5.02 -16.02 -10.82
C PHE A 85 -6.45 -15.50 -10.98
N GLY A 86 -6.66 -14.45 -11.78
CA GLY A 86 -7.96 -13.77 -11.90
C GLY A 86 -8.32 -12.95 -10.67
N ALA A 87 -7.35 -12.26 -10.09
CA ALA A 87 -7.56 -11.43 -8.90
C ALA A 87 -8.59 -10.34 -9.16
N GLY A 88 -9.58 -10.22 -8.27
CA GLY A 88 -10.56 -9.15 -8.27
C GLY A 88 -10.15 -7.93 -7.44
N PHE A 89 -9.24 -8.13 -6.47
CA PHE A 89 -8.69 -7.08 -5.63
C PHE A 89 -7.31 -7.46 -5.08
N ILE A 90 -6.61 -6.50 -4.49
CA ILE A 90 -5.29 -6.68 -3.88
C ILE A 90 -5.37 -6.38 -2.39
N VAL A 91 -4.65 -7.17 -1.59
CA VAL A 91 -4.39 -6.90 -0.17
C VAL A 91 -2.88 -6.71 0.00
N ALA A 92 -2.45 -5.48 0.25
CA ALA A 92 -1.05 -5.18 0.51
C ALA A 92 -0.74 -5.32 2.00
N VAL A 93 0.24 -6.14 2.34
CA VAL A 93 0.67 -6.39 3.73
C VAL A 93 2.16 -6.07 3.85
N GLY A 94 2.50 -5.05 4.63
CA GLY A 94 3.91 -4.70 4.83
C GLY A 94 4.16 -3.22 5.03
N GLY A 95 5.40 -2.80 4.87
CA GLY A 95 5.78 -1.39 4.84
C GLY A 95 5.50 -0.73 3.49
N GLY A 96 6.13 0.43 3.23
CA GLY A 96 5.93 1.19 1.99
C GLY A 96 6.17 0.36 0.72
N SER A 97 7.23 -0.47 0.68
CA SER A 97 7.58 -1.24 -0.52
C SER A 97 6.48 -2.20 -1.01
N PRO A 98 5.88 -3.08 -0.19
CA PRO A 98 4.73 -3.88 -0.60
C PRO A 98 3.51 -3.06 -1.00
N MET A 99 3.24 -1.94 -0.31
CA MET A 99 2.10 -1.07 -0.63
C MET A 99 2.28 -0.34 -1.96
N ASP A 100 3.48 0.16 -2.23
CA ASP A 100 3.82 0.80 -3.50
C ASP A 100 3.81 -0.20 -4.66
N ALA A 101 4.38 -1.41 -4.45
CA ALA A 101 4.29 -2.50 -5.42
C ALA A 101 2.83 -2.86 -5.73
N ALA A 102 1.98 -2.96 -4.71
CA ALA A 102 0.56 -3.28 -4.88
C ALA A 102 -0.16 -2.27 -5.77
N LYS A 103 0.11 -0.97 -5.63
CA LYS A 103 -0.44 0.08 -6.49
C LYS A 103 -0.04 -0.09 -7.96
N ALA A 104 1.26 -0.34 -8.21
CA ALA A 104 1.74 -0.58 -9.56
C ALA A 104 1.18 -1.90 -10.16
N ILE A 105 1.11 -2.96 -9.36
CA ILE A 105 0.50 -4.24 -9.73
C ILE A 105 -0.99 -4.03 -10.07
N ALA A 106 -1.72 -3.22 -9.30
CA ALA A 106 -3.14 -2.93 -9.53
C ALA A 106 -3.39 -2.29 -10.90
N VAL A 107 -2.47 -1.40 -11.32
CA VAL A 107 -2.50 -0.80 -12.68
C VAL A 107 -2.22 -1.87 -13.72
N LEU A 108 -1.05 -2.52 -13.64
CA LEU A 108 -0.58 -3.44 -14.68
C LEU A 108 -1.43 -4.71 -14.79
N ALA A 109 -2.19 -5.06 -13.76
CA ALA A 109 -3.14 -6.17 -13.82
C ALA A 109 -4.35 -5.86 -14.72
N ARG A 110 -4.73 -4.59 -14.88
CA ARG A 110 -5.92 -4.15 -15.61
C ARG A 110 -5.61 -3.37 -16.87
N GLN A 111 -4.50 -2.67 -16.90
CA GLN A 111 -4.11 -1.79 -18.01
C GLN A 111 -2.85 -2.31 -18.69
N GLN A 112 -2.81 -2.20 -20.01
CA GLN A 112 -1.58 -2.43 -20.77
C GLN A 112 -0.75 -1.15 -20.77
N ALA A 113 0.53 -1.27 -20.50
CA ALA A 113 1.49 -0.16 -20.48
C ALA A 113 2.69 -0.48 -21.40
N PRO A 114 2.48 -0.54 -22.72
CA PRO A 114 3.54 -0.92 -23.66
C PRO A 114 4.73 0.05 -23.65
N GLU A 115 4.50 1.30 -23.26
CA GLU A 115 5.52 2.34 -23.07
C GLU A 115 6.21 2.26 -21.69
N GLY A 116 5.85 1.25 -20.88
CA GLY A 116 6.31 1.10 -19.50
C GLY A 116 5.51 1.91 -18.49
N ILE A 117 5.50 1.45 -17.24
CA ILE A 117 4.66 1.99 -16.16
C ILE A 117 4.89 3.49 -15.89
N PHE A 118 6.09 4.01 -16.11
CA PHE A 118 6.43 5.40 -15.84
C PHE A 118 5.93 6.39 -16.89
N ALA A 119 5.79 5.95 -18.13
CA ALA A 119 5.24 6.77 -19.24
C ALA A 119 3.72 6.58 -19.37
N HIS A 120 3.17 5.55 -18.74
CA HIS A 120 1.77 5.18 -18.85
C HIS A 120 0.85 6.19 -18.17
N LYS A 121 -0.17 6.66 -18.90
CA LYS A 121 -1.24 7.48 -18.33
C LYS A 121 -2.23 6.58 -17.58
N ILE A 122 -2.10 6.53 -16.26
CA ILE A 122 -2.91 5.69 -15.40
C ILE A 122 -4.38 6.10 -15.47
N GLY A 123 -5.24 5.19 -15.89
CA GLY A 123 -6.68 5.37 -15.96
C GLY A 123 -7.40 4.99 -14.65
N ALA A 124 -8.73 5.01 -14.69
CA ALA A 124 -9.56 4.66 -13.53
C ALA A 124 -9.69 3.15 -13.28
N ASP A 125 -9.49 2.32 -14.31
CA ASP A 125 -9.59 0.86 -14.19
C ASP A 125 -8.33 0.27 -13.57
N VAL A 126 -8.35 0.13 -12.25
CA VAL A 126 -7.31 -0.52 -11.44
C VAL A 126 -7.97 -1.51 -10.48
N LEU A 127 -7.25 -2.54 -10.06
CA LEU A 127 -7.77 -3.43 -9.02
C LEU A 127 -7.99 -2.65 -7.72
N PRO A 128 -9.14 -2.81 -7.04
CA PRO A 128 -9.32 -2.26 -5.69
C PRO A 128 -8.23 -2.77 -4.74
N MET A 129 -7.81 -1.93 -3.80
CA MET A 129 -6.72 -2.26 -2.87
C MET A 129 -7.14 -2.06 -1.42
N LEU A 130 -6.73 -3.00 -0.55
CA LEU A 130 -6.78 -2.89 0.90
C LEU A 130 -5.35 -2.90 1.43
N HIS A 131 -4.99 -1.99 2.30
CA HIS A 131 -3.62 -1.85 2.82
C HIS A 131 -3.56 -2.15 4.32
N ILE A 132 -2.60 -2.99 4.71
CA ILE A 132 -2.28 -3.34 6.10
C ILE A 132 -0.82 -2.98 6.35
N PRO A 133 -0.52 -1.75 6.81
CA PRO A 133 0.84 -1.35 7.12
C PRO A 133 1.40 -2.12 8.32
N THR A 134 2.68 -2.48 8.22
CA THR A 134 3.46 -3.12 9.29
C THR A 134 4.64 -2.27 9.73
N THR A 135 4.69 -1.02 9.26
CA THR A 135 5.61 0.05 9.70
C THR A 135 4.83 1.35 9.78
N ALA A 136 5.23 2.25 10.67
CA ALA A 136 4.69 3.60 10.77
C ALA A 136 5.74 4.58 10.23
N GLY A 137 5.44 5.29 9.14
CA GLY A 137 6.38 6.24 8.53
C GLY A 137 5.95 6.72 7.16
N THR A 138 5.81 5.83 6.18
CA THR A 138 5.63 6.20 4.78
C THR A 138 4.26 6.79 4.44
N GLY A 139 3.20 6.42 5.19
CA GLY A 139 1.83 6.82 4.88
C GLY A 139 1.30 6.31 3.54
N SER A 140 1.95 5.31 2.94
CA SER A 140 1.55 4.79 1.62
C SER A 140 0.13 4.23 1.62
N GLU A 141 -0.38 3.80 2.78
CA GLU A 141 -1.74 3.28 2.94
C GLU A 141 -2.85 4.31 2.74
N VAL A 142 -2.51 5.60 2.77
CA VAL A 142 -3.49 6.70 2.62
C VAL A 142 -3.14 7.67 1.49
N THR A 143 -2.17 7.32 0.64
CA THR A 143 -1.70 8.18 -0.46
C THR A 143 -1.86 7.52 -1.83
N PRO A 144 -1.96 8.32 -2.92
CA PRO A 144 -2.05 7.78 -4.29
C PRO A 144 -0.68 7.62 -4.97
N TYR A 145 0.41 7.73 -4.22
CA TYR A 145 1.77 7.66 -4.75
C TYR A 145 2.33 6.25 -4.62
N ALA A 146 3.14 5.82 -5.58
CA ALA A 146 3.95 4.62 -5.49
C ALA A 146 5.35 4.89 -6.03
N ILE A 147 6.37 4.55 -5.25
CA ILE A 147 7.77 4.72 -5.60
C ILE A 147 8.30 3.39 -6.12
N ILE A 148 8.63 3.36 -7.39
CA ILE A 148 9.17 2.17 -8.07
C ILE A 148 10.60 2.47 -8.55
N THR A 149 11.49 1.51 -8.38
CA THR A 149 12.87 1.60 -8.88
C THR A 149 12.88 1.34 -10.38
N ASN A 150 13.41 2.31 -11.12
CA ASN A 150 13.72 2.14 -12.53
C ASN A 150 15.13 1.56 -12.65
N ASP A 151 15.22 0.27 -12.96
CA ASP A 151 16.49 -0.45 -13.01
C ASP A 151 17.39 0.02 -14.15
N GLU A 152 16.81 0.48 -15.27
CA GLU A 152 17.57 0.99 -16.41
C GLU A 152 18.24 2.33 -16.09
N LYS A 153 17.51 3.23 -15.40
CA LYS A 153 17.99 4.57 -15.05
C LYS A 153 18.65 4.64 -13.68
N GLN A 154 18.60 3.53 -12.90
CA GLN A 154 19.10 3.48 -11.52
C GLN A 154 18.51 4.61 -10.64
N THR A 155 17.23 4.93 -10.87
CA THR A 155 16.50 5.99 -10.15
C THR A 155 15.22 5.48 -9.53
N LYS A 156 14.79 6.11 -8.45
CA LYS A 156 13.45 5.94 -7.91
C LYS A 156 12.50 6.91 -8.61
N THR A 157 11.45 6.38 -9.18
CA THR A 157 10.46 7.17 -9.92
C THR A 157 9.08 6.98 -9.29
N SER A 158 8.38 8.09 -9.07
CA SER A 158 7.02 8.06 -8.54
C SER A 158 6.01 7.93 -9.66
N ILE A 159 5.02 7.05 -9.48
CA ILE A 159 3.77 7.07 -10.23
C ILE A 159 2.65 7.55 -9.32
N SER A 160 1.66 8.24 -9.87
CA SER A 160 0.51 8.70 -9.09
C SER A 160 -0.73 8.91 -9.95
N ALA A 161 -1.88 8.54 -9.41
CA ALA A 161 -3.19 8.86 -9.98
C ALA A 161 -4.26 8.77 -8.88
N PRO A 162 -5.38 9.47 -8.98
CA PRO A 162 -6.47 9.36 -7.99
C PRO A 162 -6.99 7.92 -7.81
N SER A 163 -6.90 7.08 -8.84
CA SER A 163 -7.27 5.67 -8.80
C SER A 163 -6.35 4.80 -7.95
N LEU A 164 -5.16 5.29 -7.55
CA LEU A 164 -4.20 4.56 -6.73
C LEU A 164 -4.43 4.71 -5.22
N PHE A 165 -5.38 5.52 -4.80
CA PHE A 165 -5.80 5.49 -3.40
C PHE A 165 -6.36 4.12 -3.05
N PRO A 166 -5.91 3.48 -1.94
CA PRO A 166 -6.56 2.27 -1.43
C PRO A 166 -8.01 2.54 -1.06
N LYS A 167 -8.84 1.52 -1.07
CA LYS A 167 -10.23 1.61 -0.59
C LYS A 167 -10.28 1.67 0.93
N ALA A 168 -9.41 0.90 1.59
CA ALA A 168 -9.30 0.92 3.05
C ALA A 168 -7.87 0.65 3.52
N ALA A 169 -7.56 1.18 4.71
CA ALA A 169 -6.33 0.93 5.46
C ALA A 169 -6.67 0.38 6.85
N PHE A 170 -5.91 -0.63 7.31
CA PHE A 170 -6.10 -1.28 8.60
C PHE A 170 -4.87 -1.07 9.46
N LEU A 171 -4.98 -0.22 10.47
CA LEU A 171 -3.87 0.24 11.30
C LEU A 171 -3.88 -0.52 12.64
N ASP A 172 -3.09 -1.57 12.75
CA ASP A 172 -2.95 -2.37 13.97
C ASP A 172 -1.50 -2.37 14.45
N GLY A 173 -1.26 -1.75 15.59
CA GLY A 173 0.09 -1.65 16.17
C GLY A 173 0.70 -3.00 16.55
N LYS A 174 -0.10 -4.07 16.67
CA LYS A 174 0.43 -5.41 16.96
C LYS A 174 1.40 -5.91 15.88
N TYR A 175 1.20 -5.52 14.61
CA TYR A 175 2.08 -5.92 13.51
C TYR A 175 3.43 -5.20 13.51
N MET A 176 3.62 -4.21 14.37
CA MET A 176 4.83 -3.40 14.47
C MET A 176 5.66 -3.73 15.73
N LYS A 177 5.13 -4.57 16.65
CA LYS A 177 5.76 -4.85 17.95
C LYS A 177 7.15 -5.47 17.85
N ASP A 178 7.36 -6.35 16.85
CA ASP A 178 8.59 -7.11 16.68
C ASP A 178 9.50 -6.55 15.57
N LEU A 179 9.30 -5.30 15.19
CA LEU A 179 10.17 -4.63 14.22
C LEU A 179 11.59 -4.49 14.80
N PRO A 180 12.64 -4.77 14.00
CA PRO A 180 14.00 -4.43 14.38
C PRO A 180 14.12 -2.96 14.75
N GLN A 181 14.89 -2.65 15.80
CA GLN A 181 15.07 -1.26 16.27
C GLN A 181 15.50 -0.31 15.14
N SER A 182 16.39 -0.76 14.26
CA SER A 182 16.82 0.04 13.11
C SER A 182 15.68 0.41 12.16
N VAL A 183 14.74 -0.52 11.94
CA VAL A 183 13.56 -0.25 11.10
C VAL A 183 12.64 0.73 11.81
N THR A 184 12.38 0.54 13.10
CA THR A 184 11.53 1.44 13.89
C THR A 184 12.09 2.87 13.88
N VAL A 185 13.38 3.04 14.13
CA VAL A 185 14.03 4.36 14.13
C VAL A 185 13.98 5.00 12.74
N ASN A 186 14.32 4.25 11.70
CA ASN A 186 14.34 4.78 10.34
C ASN A 186 12.95 5.21 9.88
N THR A 187 11.92 4.43 10.17
CA THR A 187 10.54 4.78 9.77
C THR A 187 9.97 5.92 10.62
N ALA A 188 10.34 6.03 11.90
CA ALA A 188 9.97 7.18 12.72
C ALA A 188 10.63 8.48 12.20
N LEU A 189 11.92 8.43 11.83
CA LEU A 189 12.60 9.58 11.23
C LEU A 189 12.01 9.95 9.86
N ASP A 190 11.57 8.97 9.08
CA ASP A 190 10.85 9.20 7.82
C ASP A 190 9.53 9.95 8.06
N ALA A 191 8.75 9.54 9.07
CA ALA A 191 7.52 10.25 9.46
C ALA A 191 7.81 11.69 9.89
N VAL A 192 8.83 11.92 10.72
CA VAL A 192 9.25 13.26 11.14
C VAL A 192 9.68 14.11 9.93
N SER A 193 10.43 13.52 9.00
CA SER A 193 10.85 14.21 7.77
C SER A 193 9.64 14.66 6.95
N HIS A 194 8.66 13.77 6.75
CA HIS A 194 7.43 14.08 6.04
C HIS A 194 6.61 15.19 6.73
N ALA A 195 6.52 15.14 8.07
CA ALA A 195 5.84 16.18 8.85
C ALA A 195 6.50 17.55 8.67
N VAL A 196 7.84 17.61 8.81
CA VAL A 196 8.61 18.85 8.63
C VAL A 196 8.51 19.37 7.18
N GLU A 197 8.69 18.50 6.17
CA GLU A 197 8.53 18.88 4.76
C GLU A 197 7.14 19.42 4.47
N GLY A 198 6.09 18.77 5.02
CA GLY A 198 4.71 19.21 4.89
C GLY A 198 4.51 20.63 5.42
N MET A 199 5.05 20.95 6.61
CA MET A 199 4.97 22.26 7.24
C MET A 199 5.80 23.34 6.51
N LEU A 200 6.89 22.96 5.85
CA LEU A 200 7.73 23.86 5.06
C LEU A 200 7.26 24.04 3.62
N SER A 201 6.28 23.25 3.19
CA SER A 201 5.74 23.31 1.83
C SER A 201 5.03 24.64 1.56
N VAL A 202 5.14 25.13 0.34
CA VAL A 202 4.33 26.26 -0.13
C VAL A 202 2.80 25.95 -0.14
N ARG A 203 2.44 24.70 0.02
CA ARG A 203 1.06 24.22 0.12
C ARG A 203 0.60 23.99 1.57
N ALA A 204 1.46 24.29 2.54
CA ALA A 204 1.13 24.14 3.96
C ALA A 204 -0.11 24.95 4.33
N GLY A 205 -0.92 24.42 5.22
CA GLY A 205 -2.13 25.06 5.71
C GLY A 205 -2.50 24.56 7.09
N ALA A 206 -3.45 25.22 7.73
CA ALA A 206 -3.80 24.94 9.13
C ALA A 206 -4.14 23.45 9.39
N LEU A 207 -4.81 22.78 8.43
CA LEU A 207 -5.15 21.37 8.56
C LEU A 207 -3.91 20.47 8.42
N SER A 208 -3.06 20.70 7.40
CA SER A 208 -1.84 19.92 7.21
C SER A 208 -0.87 20.09 8.39
N ASP A 209 -0.75 21.32 8.90
CA ASP A 209 0.12 21.62 10.04
C ASP A 209 -0.39 20.99 11.35
N ALA A 210 -1.71 20.93 11.54
CA ALA A 210 -2.29 20.23 12.68
C ALA A 210 -1.97 18.74 12.66
N LEU A 211 -2.16 18.10 11.49
CA LEU A 211 -1.84 16.67 11.30
C LEU A 211 -0.33 16.40 11.46
N ALA A 212 0.52 17.27 10.89
CA ALA A 212 1.97 17.14 11.01
C ALA A 212 2.48 17.26 12.44
N ARG A 213 1.82 18.05 13.29
CA ARG A 213 2.19 18.20 14.72
C ARG A 213 1.78 17.02 15.57
N GLU A 214 0.69 16.33 15.20
CA GLU A 214 0.16 15.18 15.93
C GLU A 214 0.83 13.85 15.50
N SER A 215 1.50 13.81 14.34
CA SER A 215 2.20 12.62 13.85
C SER A 215 3.58 12.44 14.49
#